data_5a098d73a3df45dc04b25be82e35a40e
#
_entry.id   5a098d73a3df45dc04b25be82e35a40e
#
_cell.length_a   1.000
_cell.length_b   1.000
_cell.length_c   1.000
_cell.angle_alpha   90.00
_cell.angle_beta   90.00
_cell.angle_gamma   90.00
#
_symmetry.space_group_name_H-M   'P 1'
#
loop_
_entity.id
_entity.type
_entity.pdbx_description
1 polymer ?
#
loop_
_entity_poly.entity_id
_entity_poly.type
_entity_poly.pdbx_seq_one_letter_code
_entity_poly.pdbx_strand_id
1 'polypeptide(L)'
;TLHMEVIRERLEREYDLDLISTAPSVEYEVLKSEGEVIKIDNPSQLPLPNDIEEIREPIVSTTILTPNEYVGNVITLCTGKRGVQKDMTYFGNQVSIVFEMPLSSVIVDFFDQIKSSTKGFASIEYSLIGFFKSDLTKIDILINNQKIDALSMIVHKSFSTQKAREIAANLQKLIPRQMFDVPIQVALGSKIISRETVKALRKNVTAKCYGGDITRKKKLLEKQKDGKKKMKQFGKVSIPQDAFLNYFKSGE
;
A
#
# COMPACT_ATOMS: atom_id res chain seq x y z
N THR A 1 8.94 10.94 10.29
CA THR A 1 9.74 9.71 10.07
C THR A 1 10.83 9.60 11.11
N LEU A 2 11.72 10.58 11.30
CA LEU A 2 12.85 10.52 12.24
C LEU A 2 12.42 10.16 13.68
N HIS A 3 11.33 10.74 14.19
CA HIS A 3 10.80 10.41 15.52
C HIS A 3 10.39 8.94 15.66
N MET A 4 9.76 8.39 14.63
CA MET A 4 9.36 6.97 14.62
C MET A 4 10.58 6.03 14.57
N GLU A 5 11.62 6.41 13.83
CA GLU A 5 12.87 5.65 13.78
C GLU A 5 13.57 5.64 15.15
N VAL A 6 13.65 6.79 15.81
CA VAL A 6 14.24 6.92 17.16
C VAL A 6 13.45 6.08 18.17
N ILE A 7 12.11 6.16 18.16
CA ILE A 7 11.26 5.38 19.09
C ILE A 7 11.43 3.88 18.83
N ARG A 8 11.42 3.45 17.57
CA ARG A 8 11.63 2.06 17.20
C ARG A 8 13.00 1.57 17.68
N GLU A 9 14.08 2.27 17.34
CA GLU A 9 15.43 1.90 17.73
C GLU A 9 15.59 1.81 19.25
N ARG A 10 14.94 2.69 19.97
CA ARG A 10 14.93 2.67 21.45
C ARG A 10 14.19 1.44 21.98
N LEU A 11 13.03 1.09 21.45
CA LEU A 11 12.26 -0.08 21.85
C LEU A 11 12.99 -1.38 21.50
N GLU A 12 13.63 -1.47 20.32
CA GLU A 12 14.44 -2.60 19.92
C GLU A 12 15.64 -2.81 20.88
N ARG A 13 16.32 -1.72 21.27
CA ARG A 13 17.50 -1.80 22.17
C ARG A 13 17.15 -2.04 23.64
N GLU A 14 16.10 -1.38 24.16
CA GLU A 14 15.76 -1.46 25.59
C GLU A 14 14.97 -2.73 25.92
N TYR A 15 14.17 -3.26 24.98
CA TYR A 15 13.25 -4.35 25.23
C TYR A 15 13.52 -5.60 24.38
N ASP A 16 14.55 -5.59 23.54
CA ASP A 16 14.90 -6.70 22.62
C ASP A 16 13.72 -7.16 21.77
N LEU A 17 12.93 -6.20 21.25
CA LEU A 17 11.76 -6.44 20.45
C LEU A 17 12.09 -6.35 18.95
N ASP A 18 11.61 -7.32 18.17
CA ASP A 18 11.67 -7.26 16.71
C ASP A 18 10.42 -6.53 16.19
N LEU A 19 10.56 -5.26 15.80
CA LEU A 19 9.46 -4.38 15.45
C LEU A 19 9.36 -4.12 13.96
N ILE A 20 8.13 -4.17 13.44
CA ILE A 20 7.80 -3.78 12.06
C ILE A 20 6.96 -2.50 12.10
N SER A 21 7.48 -1.41 11.54
CA SER A 21 6.70 -0.19 11.33
C SER A 21 5.88 -0.32 10.05
N THR A 22 4.57 -0.10 10.15
CA THR A 22 3.64 -0.12 9.01
C THR A 22 3.16 1.29 8.68
N ALA A 23 2.53 1.43 7.52
CA ALA A 23 1.83 2.66 7.16
C ALA A 23 0.70 2.98 8.15
N PRO A 24 0.39 4.26 8.38
CA PRO A 24 -0.76 4.65 9.17
C PRO A 24 -2.05 4.12 8.53
N SER A 25 -2.92 3.53 9.35
CA SER A 25 -4.27 3.11 8.97
C SER A 25 -5.32 3.97 9.68
N VAL A 26 -6.55 3.91 9.18
CA VAL A 26 -7.71 4.54 9.82
C VAL A 26 -8.56 3.48 10.50
N GLU A 27 -9.31 3.88 11.53
CA GLU A 27 -10.32 3.05 12.15
C GLU A 27 -11.54 2.98 11.25
N TYR A 28 -12.07 1.78 11.02
CA TYR A 28 -13.31 1.52 10.29
C TYR A 28 -14.37 1.00 11.23
N GLU A 29 -15.63 1.31 10.96
CA GLU A 29 -16.78 0.68 11.63
C GLU A 29 -17.37 -0.38 10.71
N VAL A 30 -17.60 -1.57 11.25
CA VAL A 30 -18.22 -2.69 10.53
C VAL A 30 -19.49 -3.08 11.25
N LEU A 31 -20.61 -2.97 10.54
CA LEU A 31 -21.89 -3.51 10.98
C LEU A 31 -21.95 -4.99 10.56
N LYS A 32 -22.02 -5.88 11.54
CA LYS A 32 -22.22 -7.31 11.30
C LYS A 32 -23.68 -7.63 11.00
N SER A 33 -23.92 -8.75 10.33
CA SER A 33 -25.27 -9.27 10.03
C SER A 33 -26.14 -9.50 11.29
N GLU A 34 -25.50 -9.64 12.46
CA GLU A 34 -26.15 -9.76 13.76
C GLU A 34 -26.57 -8.41 14.38
N GLY A 35 -26.31 -7.28 13.71
CA GLY A 35 -26.60 -5.93 14.18
C GLY A 35 -25.54 -5.33 15.11
N GLU A 36 -24.45 -6.04 15.40
CA GLU A 36 -23.33 -5.55 16.20
C GLU A 36 -22.43 -4.62 15.36
N VAL A 37 -22.06 -3.45 15.91
CA VAL A 37 -21.07 -2.55 15.30
C VAL A 37 -19.72 -2.76 15.98
N ILE A 38 -18.74 -3.16 15.21
CA ILE A 38 -17.36 -3.32 15.67
C ILE A 38 -16.44 -2.27 15.02
N LYS A 39 -15.44 -1.82 15.78
CA LYS A 39 -14.39 -0.93 15.28
C LYS A 39 -13.16 -1.74 14.93
N ILE A 40 -12.58 -1.47 13.77
CA ILE A 40 -11.44 -2.18 13.22
C ILE A 40 -10.38 -1.19 12.81
N ASP A 41 -9.21 -1.28 13.42
CA ASP A 41 -7.99 -0.53 13.10
C ASP A 41 -7.01 -1.35 12.26
N ASN A 42 -7.12 -2.68 12.33
CA ASN A 42 -6.26 -3.61 11.59
C ASN A 42 -7.07 -4.37 10.53
N PRO A 43 -6.68 -4.31 9.25
CA PRO A 43 -7.35 -5.02 8.16
C PRO A 43 -7.44 -6.54 8.37
N SER A 44 -6.52 -7.15 9.14
CA SER A 44 -6.57 -8.59 9.42
C SER A 44 -7.76 -9.00 10.31
N GLN A 45 -8.31 -8.09 11.10
CA GLN A 45 -9.46 -8.31 11.98
C GLN A 45 -10.81 -8.21 11.24
N LEU A 46 -10.81 -7.86 9.95
CA LEU A 46 -12.04 -7.76 9.17
C LEU A 46 -12.76 -9.12 9.14
N PRO A 47 -14.05 -9.20 9.54
CA PRO A 47 -14.84 -10.43 9.48
C PRO A 47 -14.94 -10.98 8.05
N LEU A 48 -15.45 -12.21 7.93
CA LEU A 48 -15.72 -12.79 6.63
C LEU A 48 -16.79 -11.98 5.87
N PRO A 49 -16.73 -11.89 4.55
CA PRO A 49 -17.67 -11.08 3.76
C PRO A 49 -19.15 -11.41 3.99
N ASN A 50 -19.46 -12.65 4.37
CA ASN A 50 -20.84 -13.11 4.67
C ASN A 50 -21.37 -12.59 6.00
N ASP A 51 -20.49 -12.22 6.92
CA ASP A 51 -20.83 -11.74 8.26
C ASP A 51 -20.91 -10.20 8.30
N ILE A 52 -20.62 -9.54 7.19
CA ILE A 52 -20.60 -8.08 7.06
C ILE A 52 -21.85 -7.61 6.34
N GLU A 53 -22.65 -6.78 6.99
CA GLU A 53 -23.75 -6.06 6.36
C GLU A 53 -23.28 -4.74 5.73
N GLU A 54 -22.44 -3.99 6.46
CA GLU A 54 -22.00 -2.66 6.04
C GLU A 54 -20.61 -2.35 6.59
N ILE A 55 -19.78 -1.68 5.77
CA ILE A 55 -18.53 -1.09 6.23
C ILE A 55 -18.64 0.42 6.12
N ARG A 56 -18.27 1.13 7.18
CA ARG A 56 -18.26 2.58 7.28
C ARG A 56 -16.82 3.07 7.40
N GLU A 57 -16.49 4.09 6.61
CA GLU A 57 -15.20 4.77 6.68
C GLU A 57 -15.34 6.15 7.31
N PRO A 58 -14.31 6.63 8.02
CA PRO A 58 -14.31 7.99 8.55
C PRO A 58 -14.16 9.00 7.42
N ILE A 59 -15.08 9.96 7.37
CA ILE A 59 -15.07 11.08 6.44
C ILE A 59 -14.66 12.35 7.19
N VAL A 60 -13.79 13.13 6.56
CA VAL A 60 -13.34 14.43 7.07
C VAL A 60 -13.80 15.55 6.17
N SER A 61 -14.12 16.70 6.79
CA SER A 61 -14.21 17.98 6.11
C SER A 61 -12.81 18.56 6.01
N THR A 62 -12.35 18.79 4.80
CA THR A 62 -11.02 19.34 4.53
C THR A 62 -11.17 20.71 3.91
N THR A 63 -10.69 21.74 4.59
CA THR A 63 -10.66 23.13 4.10
C THR A 63 -9.27 23.44 3.56
N ILE A 64 -9.19 23.81 2.28
CA ILE A 64 -7.95 24.12 1.59
C ILE A 64 -7.97 25.57 1.17
N LEU A 65 -7.02 26.35 1.69
CA LEU A 65 -6.81 27.73 1.28
C LEU A 65 -5.65 27.79 0.29
N THR A 66 -5.88 28.33 -0.92
CA THR A 66 -4.89 28.38 -2.00
C THR A 66 -5.05 29.61 -2.87
N PRO A 67 -3.98 30.11 -3.52
CA PRO A 67 -4.09 31.13 -4.56
C PRO A 67 -4.95 30.67 -5.75
N ASN A 68 -5.62 31.62 -6.42
CA ASN A 68 -6.52 31.35 -7.55
C ASN A 68 -5.89 30.49 -8.65
N GLU A 69 -4.60 30.66 -8.93
CA GLU A 69 -3.87 29.95 -9.98
C GLU A 69 -3.78 28.43 -9.76
N TYR A 70 -3.87 27.95 -8.50
CA TYR A 70 -3.75 26.52 -8.15
C TYR A 70 -5.10 25.83 -7.92
N VAL A 71 -6.22 26.54 -7.98
CA VAL A 71 -7.55 25.99 -7.71
C VAL A 71 -7.85 24.75 -8.55
N GLY A 72 -7.55 24.78 -9.85
CA GLY A 72 -7.77 23.64 -10.74
C GLY A 72 -6.96 22.41 -10.34
N ASN A 73 -5.71 22.59 -9.92
CA ASN A 73 -4.85 21.50 -9.47
C ASN A 73 -5.41 20.86 -8.18
N VAL A 74 -5.84 21.69 -7.23
CA VAL A 74 -6.42 21.24 -5.96
C VAL A 74 -7.72 20.48 -6.19
N ILE A 75 -8.62 20.98 -7.02
CA ILE A 75 -9.89 20.29 -7.35
C ILE A 75 -9.61 18.94 -8.01
N THR A 76 -8.70 18.88 -8.97
CA THR A 76 -8.33 17.63 -9.65
C THR A 76 -7.77 16.61 -8.68
N LEU A 77 -6.88 17.02 -7.78
CA LEU A 77 -6.29 16.16 -6.79
C LEU A 77 -7.32 15.62 -5.78
N CYS A 78 -8.16 16.50 -5.22
CA CYS A 78 -9.19 16.12 -4.26
C CYS A 78 -10.23 15.18 -4.87
N THR A 79 -10.70 15.49 -6.10
CA THR A 79 -11.66 14.64 -6.82
C THR A 79 -11.05 13.25 -7.12
N GLY A 80 -9.80 13.21 -7.53
CA GLY A 80 -9.07 11.95 -7.75
C GLY A 80 -8.94 11.09 -6.48
N LYS A 81 -8.99 11.71 -5.30
CA LYS A 81 -8.98 11.05 -3.99
C LYS A 81 -10.37 10.86 -3.36
N ARG A 82 -11.41 10.84 -4.18
CA ARG A 82 -12.82 10.65 -3.77
C ARG A 82 -13.39 11.83 -2.96
N GLY A 83 -12.77 13.00 -3.05
CA GLY A 83 -13.28 14.21 -2.43
C GLY A 83 -14.51 14.73 -3.15
N VAL A 84 -15.53 15.11 -2.38
CA VAL A 84 -16.75 15.78 -2.84
C VAL A 84 -16.67 17.23 -2.42
N GLN A 85 -16.61 18.14 -3.39
CA GLN A 85 -16.60 19.59 -3.12
C GLN A 85 -17.93 20.01 -2.52
N LYS A 86 -17.90 20.73 -1.41
CA LYS A 86 -19.07 21.25 -0.69
C LYS A 86 -19.22 22.75 -0.84
N ASP A 87 -18.13 23.47 -0.71
CA ASP A 87 -18.13 24.92 -0.78
C ASP A 87 -16.85 25.46 -1.43
N MET A 88 -16.95 26.69 -1.95
CA MET A 88 -15.84 27.40 -2.55
C MET A 88 -16.06 28.90 -2.40
N THR A 89 -15.22 29.56 -1.63
CA THR A 89 -15.33 30.98 -1.32
C THR A 89 -14.06 31.73 -1.73
N TYR A 90 -14.22 32.85 -2.39
CA TYR A 90 -13.13 33.70 -2.89
C TYR A 90 -12.84 34.84 -1.92
N PHE A 91 -11.56 35.02 -1.57
CA PHE A 91 -11.03 36.08 -0.72
C PHE A 91 -9.92 36.84 -1.45
N GLY A 92 -10.29 37.72 -2.36
CA GLY A 92 -9.32 38.47 -3.20
C GLY A 92 -8.53 37.49 -4.10
N ASN A 93 -7.23 37.34 -3.85
CA ASN A 93 -6.35 36.44 -4.61
C ASN A 93 -6.28 35.01 -4.05
N GLN A 94 -6.99 34.73 -2.97
CA GLN A 94 -7.04 33.39 -2.36
C GLN A 94 -8.44 32.80 -2.46
N VAL A 95 -8.50 31.47 -2.48
CA VAL A 95 -9.75 30.70 -2.51
C VAL A 95 -9.71 29.68 -1.38
N SER A 96 -10.79 29.65 -0.62
CA SER A 96 -11.06 28.59 0.34
C SER A 96 -11.97 27.55 -0.31
N ILE A 97 -11.55 26.30 -0.34
CA ILE A 97 -12.32 25.21 -0.92
C ILE A 97 -12.54 24.16 0.15
N VAL A 98 -13.79 23.76 0.33
CA VAL A 98 -14.18 22.74 1.32
C VAL A 98 -14.53 21.45 0.59
N PHE A 99 -13.87 20.36 0.99
CA PHE A 99 -14.13 19.01 0.50
C PHE A 99 -14.50 18.08 1.65
N GLU A 100 -15.48 17.21 1.40
CA GLU A 100 -15.66 16.00 2.21
C GLU A 100 -14.94 14.86 1.53
N MET A 101 -14.03 14.19 2.26
CA MET A 101 -13.23 13.12 1.68
C MET A 101 -12.86 12.06 2.74
N PRO A 102 -12.56 10.82 2.29
CA PRO A 102 -12.16 9.76 3.21
C PRO A 102 -10.87 10.12 3.94
N LEU A 103 -10.84 9.93 5.26
CA LEU A 103 -9.65 10.17 6.08
C LEU A 103 -8.45 9.35 5.59
N SER A 104 -8.68 8.11 5.12
CA SER A 104 -7.65 7.25 4.54
C SER A 104 -6.93 7.87 3.34
N SER A 105 -7.61 8.75 2.59
CA SER A 105 -7.02 9.46 1.45
C SER A 105 -6.21 10.69 1.86
N VAL A 106 -6.42 11.19 3.10
CA VAL A 106 -5.75 12.39 3.62
C VAL A 106 -4.46 12.04 4.38
N ILE A 107 -4.45 10.94 5.14
CA ILE A 107 -3.35 10.63 6.07
C ILE A 107 -2.04 10.29 5.34
N VAL A 108 -2.10 9.64 4.17
CA VAL A 108 -0.92 9.00 3.57
C VAL A 108 0.03 10.01 2.92
N ASP A 109 -0.37 10.63 1.84
CA ASP A 109 0.51 11.47 1.01
C ASP A 109 -0.16 12.76 0.50
N PHE A 110 -1.39 13.01 0.94
CA PHE A 110 -2.20 14.13 0.47
C PHE A 110 -1.59 15.49 0.75
N PHE A 111 -1.02 15.67 1.94
CA PHE A 111 -0.36 16.93 2.31
C PHE A 111 0.84 17.26 1.41
N ASP A 112 1.64 16.25 1.10
CA ASP A 112 2.81 16.41 0.24
C ASP A 112 2.39 16.67 -1.21
N GLN A 113 1.35 16.00 -1.68
CA GLN A 113 0.79 16.22 -3.02
C GLN A 113 0.17 17.61 -3.16
N ILE A 114 -0.58 18.10 -2.16
CA ILE A 114 -1.13 19.46 -2.18
C ILE A 114 0.01 20.49 -2.19
N LYS A 115 1.01 20.35 -1.30
CA LYS A 115 2.16 21.25 -1.26
C LYS A 115 2.92 21.27 -2.58
N SER A 116 3.16 20.11 -3.15
CA SER A 116 3.84 19.98 -4.45
C SER A 116 3.04 20.64 -5.57
N SER A 117 1.73 20.36 -5.67
CA SER A 117 0.83 20.89 -6.72
C SER A 117 0.60 22.39 -6.63
N THR A 118 0.80 22.99 -5.45
CA THR A 118 0.59 24.43 -5.18
C THR A 118 1.90 25.17 -4.87
N LYS A 119 3.07 24.53 -5.11
CA LYS A 119 4.40 25.10 -4.81
C LYS A 119 4.54 25.58 -3.36
N GLY A 120 3.84 24.92 -2.43
CA GLY A 120 3.86 25.26 -1.01
C GLY A 120 2.91 26.38 -0.58
N PHE A 121 2.10 26.95 -1.48
CA PHE A 121 1.21 28.08 -1.17
C PHE A 121 -0.14 27.67 -0.58
N ALA A 122 -0.49 26.39 -0.53
CA ALA A 122 -1.73 25.94 0.09
C ALA A 122 -1.56 25.63 1.58
N SER A 123 -2.56 26.01 2.37
CA SER A 123 -2.77 25.55 3.74
C SER A 123 -3.98 24.62 3.81
N ILE A 124 -3.91 23.63 4.70
CA ILE A 124 -4.93 22.59 4.83
C ILE A 124 -5.30 22.44 6.29
N GLU A 125 -6.59 22.43 6.53
CA GLU A 125 -7.18 22.07 7.82
C GLU A 125 -8.22 20.99 7.59
N TYR A 126 -8.32 20.01 8.51
CA TYR A 126 -9.35 18.98 8.41
C TYR A 126 -9.95 18.66 9.77
N SER A 127 -11.23 18.28 9.75
CA SER A 127 -11.98 17.87 10.93
C SER A 127 -12.83 16.64 10.61
N LEU A 128 -12.93 15.70 11.56
CA LEU A 128 -13.75 14.50 11.40
C LEU A 128 -15.23 14.89 11.41
N ILE A 129 -15.97 14.43 10.40
CA ILE A 129 -17.45 14.58 10.33
C ILE A 129 -18.13 13.38 10.98
N GLY A 130 -17.67 12.16 10.68
CA GLY A 130 -18.26 10.93 11.16
C GLY A 130 -17.92 9.74 10.26
N PHE A 131 -18.61 8.63 10.51
CA PHE A 131 -18.46 7.39 9.75
C PHE A 131 -19.61 7.22 8.77
N PHE A 132 -19.28 6.98 7.50
CA PHE A 132 -20.27 6.84 6.42
C PHE A 132 -20.06 5.54 5.67
N LYS A 133 -21.16 4.93 5.26
CA LYS A 133 -21.18 3.71 4.45
C LYS A 133 -20.37 3.90 3.17
N SER A 134 -19.52 2.90 2.88
CA SER A 134 -18.70 2.90 1.68
C SER A 134 -18.48 1.48 1.16
N ASP A 135 -18.33 1.35 -0.15
CA ASP A 135 -18.09 0.06 -0.81
C ASP A 135 -16.60 -0.32 -0.73
N LEU A 136 -16.21 -0.78 0.44
CA LEU A 136 -14.85 -1.14 0.78
C LEU A 136 -14.59 -2.63 0.61
N THR A 137 -13.33 -2.97 0.38
CA THR A 137 -12.87 -4.35 0.29
C THR A 137 -11.45 -4.48 0.83
N LYS A 138 -11.14 -5.67 1.34
CA LYS A 138 -9.80 -5.99 1.82
C LYS A 138 -8.93 -6.49 0.67
N ILE A 139 -7.73 -5.96 0.60
CA ILE A 139 -6.65 -6.46 -0.24
C ILE A 139 -5.67 -7.24 0.64
N ASP A 140 -5.40 -8.48 0.26
CA ASP A 140 -4.39 -9.33 0.88
C ASP A 140 -3.17 -9.43 -0.02
N ILE A 141 -1.99 -9.35 0.57
CA ILE A 141 -0.72 -9.45 -0.14
C ILE A 141 -0.03 -10.75 0.24
N LEU A 142 0.31 -11.55 -0.79
CA LEU A 142 1.03 -12.81 -0.62
C LEU A 142 2.43 -12.69 -1.23
N ILE A 143 3.44 -12.98 -0.42
CA ILE A 143 4.83 -13.03 -0.87
C ILE A 143 5.31 -14.47 -0.73
N ASN A 144 5.80 -15.05 -1.81
CA ASN A 144 6.15 -16.47 -1.89
C ASN A 144 5.00 -17.41 -1.47
N ASN A 145 3.75 -17.08 -1.82
CA ASN A 145 2.49 -17.74 -1.46
C ASN A 145 2.15 -17.71 0.04
N GLN A 146 2.86 -16.92 0.84
CA GLN A 146 2.54 -16.68 2.24
C GLN A 146 1.88 -15.32 2.36
N LYS A 147 0.73 -15.27 3.03
CA LYS A 147 0.02 -14.02 3.32
C LYS A 147 0.79 -13.23 4.37
N ILE A 148 0.96 -11.93 4.11
CA ILE A 148 1.62 -11.01 5.03
C ILE A 148 0.56 -10.05 5.57
N ASP A 149 0.09 -10.29 6.77
CA ASP A 149 -1.00 -9.50 7.37
C ASP A 149 -0.62 -8.03 7.57
N ALA A 150 0.64 -7.75 7.88
CA ALA A 150 1.15 -6.38 8.04
C ALA A 150 1.08 -5.54 6.74
N LEU A 151 0.93 -6.16 5.57
CA LEU A 151 0.77 -5.49 4.28
C LEU A 151 -0.68 -5.44 3.80
N SER A 152 -1.62 -6.11 4.50
CA SER A 152 -3.04 -6.09 4.14
C SER A 152 -3.62 -4.69 4.33
N MET A 153 -4.55 -4.29 3.45
CA MET A 153 -5.20 -2.99 3.52
C MET A 153 -6.66 -3.05 3.11
N ILE A 154 -7.44 -2.07 3.57
CA ILE A 154 -8.82 -1.85 3.15
C ILE A 154 -8.83 -0.71 2.13
N VAL A 155 -9.46 -0.94 0.98
CA VAL A 155 -9.55 0.03 -0.11
C VAL A 155 -10.97 0.06 -0.68
N HIS A 156 -11.32 1.16 -1.35
CA HIS A 156 -12.57 1.24 -2.08
C HIS A 156 -12.55 0.32 -3.31
N LYS A 157 -13.64 -0.42 -3.56
CA LYS A 157 -13.71 -1.41 -4.65
C LYS A 157 -13.39 -0.83 -6.03
N SER A 158 -13.82 0.39 -6.34
CA SER A 158 -13.55 1.01 -7.64
C SER A 158 -12.06 1.17 -7.94
N PHE A 159 -11.23 1.37 -6.93
CA PHE A 159 -9.78 1.55 -7.06
C PHE A 159 -8.98 0.27 -6.78
N SER A 160 -9.64 -0.79 -6.33
CA SER A 160 -8.98 -2.01 -5.86
C SER A 160 -8.06 -2.65 -6.92
N THR A 161 -8.49 -2.70 -8.18
CA THR A 161 -7.70 -3.30 -9.27
C THR A 161 -6.48 -2.46 -9.63
N GLN A 162 -6.64 -1.14 -9.71
CA GLN A 162 -5.54 -0.22 -9.98
C GLN A 162 -4.53 -0.27 -8.83
N LYS A 163 -5.02 -0.13 -7.59
CA LYS A 163 -4.16 -0.16 -6.39
C LYS A 163 -3.43 -1.48 -6.24
N ALA A 164 -4.07 -2.61 -6.54
CA ALA A 164 -3.44 -3.92 -6.52
C ALA A 164 -2.25 -4.02 -7.50
N ARG A 165 -2.35 -3.44 -8.70
CA ARG A 165 -1.25 -3.41 -9.67
C ARG A 165 -0.11 -2.51 -9.22
N GLU A 166 -0.43 -1.32 -8.71
CA GLU A 166 0.55 -0.37 -8.16
C GLU A 166 1.34 -1.00 -7.01
N ILE A 167 0.65 -1.62 -6.05
CA ILE A 167 1.27 -2.31 -4.91
C ILE A 167 2.20 -3.43 -5.38
N ALA A 168 1.74 -4.29 -6.29
CA ALA A 168 2.55 -5.39 -6.80
C ALA A 168 3.83 -4.88 -7.48
N ALA A 169 3.72 -3.84 -8.30
CA ALA A 169 4.86 -3.22 -8.98
C ALA A 169 5.83 -2.53 -8.00
N ASN A 170 5.32 -1.84 -6.98
CA ASN A 170 6.14 -1.20 -5.96
C ASN A 170 6.89 -2.23 -5.11
N LEU A 171 6.20 -3.26 -4.64
CA LEU A 171 6.83 -4.35 -3.90
C LEU A 171 7.89 -5.08 -4.73
N GLN A 172 7.68 -5.24 -6.03
CA GLN A 172 8.68 -5.83 -6.92
C GLN A 172 9.98 -5.01 -6.97
N LYS A 173 9.88 -3.68 -6.88
CA LYS A 173 11.06 -2.78 -6.85
C LYS A 173 11.73 -2.77 -5.47
N LEU A 174 10.94 -2.81 -4.40
CA LEU A 174 11.42 -2.68 -3.01
C LEU A 174 12.04 -3.98 -2.47
N ILE A 175 11.53 -5.15 -2.92
CA ILE A 175 12.05 -6.44 -2.46
C ILE A 175 13.33 -6.79 -3.22
N PRO A 176 14.46 -7.00 -2.53
CA PRO A 176 15.73 -7.33 -3.19
C PRO A 176 15.68 -8.72 -3.82
N ARG A 177 16.43 -8.88 -4.91
CA ARG A 177 16.59 -10.18 -5.58
C ARG A 177 17.23 -11.19 -4.63
N GLN A 178 16.67 -12.37 -4.55
CA GLN A 178 17.15 -13.47 -3.73
C GLN A 178 17.64 -14.64 -4.60
N MET A 179 18.06 -15.74 -3.98
CA MET A 179 18.59 -16.91 -4.70
C MET A 179 17.52 -17.68 -5.47
N PHE A 180 16.23 -17.38 -5.26
CA PHE A 180 15.09 -17.98 -5.94
C PHE A 180 14.09 -16.89 -6.36
N ASP A 181 13.20 -17.22 -7.30
CA ASP A 181 12.15 -16.30 -7.76
C ASP A 181 11.09 -16.13 -6.68
N VAL A 182 10.81 -14.87 -6.31
CA VAL A 182 9.83 -14.51 -5.30
C VAL A 182 8.56 -14.00 -6.00
N PRO A 183 7.48 -14.79 -6.07
CA PRO A 183 6.19 -14.30 -6.55
C PRO A 183 5.56 -13.39 -5.51
N ILE A 184 5.08 -12.23 -5.97
CA ILE A 184 4.27 -11.28 -5.24
C ILE A 184 2.88 -11.35 -5.84
N GLN A 185 1.87 -11.59 -5.02
CA GLN A 185 0.48 -11.71 -5.46
C GLN A 185 -0.37 -10.78 -4.61
N VAL A 186 -1.30 -10.10 -5.26
CA VAL A 186 -2.28 -9.25 -4.60
C VAL A 186 -3.65 -9.83 -4.86
N ALA A 187 -4.37 -10.16 -3.79
CA ALA A 187 -5.64 -10.86 -3.85
C ALA A 187 -6.78 -10.05 -3.22
N LEU A 188 -7.97 -10.22 -3.76
CA LEU A 188 -9.25 -9.80 -3.19
C LEU A 188 -10.01 -11.06 -2.77
N GLY A 189 -10.06 -11.34 -1.47
CA GLY A 189 -10.56 -12.61 -0.98
C GLY A 189 -9.76 -13.78 -1.57
N SER A 190 -10.42 -14.70 -2.28
CA SER A 190 -9.79 -15.85 -2.94
C SER A 190 -9.21 -15.56 -4.33
N LYS A 191 -9.55 -14.39 -4.93
CA LYS A 191 -9.17 -14.07 -6.31
C LYS A 191 -7.88 -13.25 -6.36
N ILE A 192 -6.84 -13.77 -7.04
CA ILE A 192 -5.63 -13.02 -7.36
C ILE A 192 -5.93 -12.04 -8.49
N ILE A 193 -5.70 -10.73 -8.22
CA ILE A 193 -5.94 -9.64 -9.18
C ILE A 193 -4.65 -9.22 -9.88
N SER A 194 -3.54 -9.19 -9.15
CA SER A 194 -2.24 -8.81 -9.69
C SER A 194 -1.16 -9.78 -9.25
N ARG A 195 -0.19 -10.01 -10.14
CA ARG A 195 0.95 -10.86 -9.86
C ARG A 195 2.20 -10.29 -10.51
N GLU A 196 3.23 -10.09 -9.70
CA GLU A 196 4.57 -9.74 -10.13
C GLU A 196 5.59 -10.76 -9.60
N THR A 197 6.79 -10.77 -10.16
CA THR A 197 7.82 -11.70 -9.72
C THR A 197 9.17 -11.01 -9.64
N VAL A 198 9.79 -11.04 -8.47
CA VAL A 198 11.19 -10.65 -8.29
C VAL A 198 12.05 -11.80 -8.77
N LYS A 199 12.77 -11.58 -9.88
CA LYS A 199 13.61 -12.62 -10.50
C LYS A 199 14.81 -12.97 -9.61
N ALA A 200 15.13 -14.25 -9.50
CA ALA A 200 16.28 -14.74 -8.76
C ALA A 200 17.61 -14.18 -9.28
N LEU A 201 18.57 -14.06 -8.38
CA LEU A 201 19.98 -13.90 -8.75
C LEU A 201 20.43 -15.09 -9.59
N ARG A 202 21.11 -14.83 -10.71
CA ARG A 202 21.65 -15.86 -11.59
C ARG A 202 23.17 -15.80 -11.59
N LYS A 203 23.79 -16.90 -11.20
CA LYS A 203 25.21 -17.12 -11.47
C LYS A 203 25.38 -17.62 -12.91
N ASN A 204 26.31 -17.08 -13.66
CA ASN A 204 26.62 -17.58 -15.00
C ASN A 204 27.38 -18.91 -14.90
N VAL A 205 26.61 -20.01 -14.82
CA VAL A 205 27.19 -21.36 -14.67
C VAL A 205 27.77 -21.90 -15.97
N THR A 206 27.52 -21.24 -17.09
CA THR A 206 28.00 -21.64 -18.43
C THR A 206 29.23 -20.85 -18.89
N ALA A 207 29.70 -19.85 -18.11
CA ALA A 207 30.83 -19.00 -18.46
C ALA A 207 32.12 -19.79 -18.72
N LYS A 208 32.33 -20.92 -18.02
CA LYS A 208 33.53 -21.78 -18.18
C LYS A 208 33.33 -22.92 -19.21
N CYS A 209 32.18 -22.96 -19.90
CA CYS A 209 31.93 -23.96 -20.94
C CYS A 209 32.40 -23.41 -22.29
N TYR A 210 33.69 -23.53 -22.55
CA TYR A 210 34.31 -23.26 -23.86
C TYR A 210 33.95 -24.39 -24.83
N GLY A 211 33.53 -24.01 -26.05
CA GLY A 211 33.14 -24.96 -27.09
C GLY A 211 31.66 -25.34 -27.12
N GLY A 212 31.23 -25.93 -28.21
CA GLY A 212 29.84 -26.13 -28.60
C GLY A 212 29.05 -27.25 -27.87
N ASP A 213 29.45 -27.74 -26.68
CA ASP A 213 28.73 -28.78 -25.98
C ASP A 213 27.41 -28.23 -25.37
N ILE A 214 26.39 -28.24 -26.23
CA ILE A 214 25.02 -27.81 -25.90
C ILE A 214 24.43 -28.66 -24.77
N THR A 215 24.75 -29.96 -24.75
CA THR A 215 24.23 -30.92 -23.76
C THR A 215 24.72 -30.59 -22.36
N ARG A 216 26.00 -30.30 -22.21
CA ARG A 216 26.61 -29.91 -20.93
C ARG A 216 26.03 -28.58 -20.42
N LYS A 217 25.85 -27.59 -21.32
CA LYS A 217 25.23 -26.30 -20.98
C LYS A 217 23.79 -26.50 -20.47
N LYS A 218 22.99 -27.33 -21.15
CA LYS A 218 21.62 -27.66 -20.72
C LYS A 218 21.60 -28.32 -19.34
N LYS A 219 22.41 -29.34 -19.10
CA LYS A 219 22.49 -30.01 -17.78
C LYS A 219 22.89 -29.08 -16.65
N LEU A 220 23.80 -28.12 -16.89
CA LEU A 220 24.17 -27.13 -15.86
C LEU A 220 23.04 -26.15 -15.57
N LEU A 221 22.29 -25.70 -16.58
CA LEU A 221 21.13 -24.84 -16.40
C LEU A 221 19.99 -25.57 -15.69
N GLU A 222 19.74 -26.84 -16.01
CA GLU A 222 18.74 -27.69 -15.31
C GLU A 222 19.11 -27.88 -13.83
N LYS A 223 20.35 -28.23 -13.51
CA LYS A 223 20.81 -28.32 -12.12
C LYS A 223 20.64 -27.01 -11.38
N GLN A 224 20.92 -25.85 -12.01
CA GLN A 224 20.69 -24.55 -11.42
C GLN A 224 19.21 -24.30 -11.16
N LYS A 225 18.32 -24.66 -12.10
CA LYS A 225 16.86 -24.55 -11.96
C LYS A 225 16.31 -25.41 -10.82
N ASP A 226 16.78 -26.66 -10.73
CA ASP A 226 16.35 -27.59 -9.66
C ASP A 226 16.88 -27.17 -8.28
N GLY A 227 18.12 -26.67 -8.22
CA GLY A 227 18.66 -26.07 -6.99
C GLY A 227 17.83 -24.89 -6.50
N LYS A 228 17.39 -24.01 -7.42
CA LYS A 228 16.51 -22.87 -7.07
C LYS A 228 15.13 -23.32 -6.63
N LYS A 229 14.53 -24.37 -7.23
CA LYS A 229 13.27 -24.94 -6.76
C LYS A 229 13.36 -25.45 -5.35
N LYS A 230 14.45 -26.18 -4.99
CA LYS A 230 14.69 -26.64 -3.63
C LYS A 230 14.87 -25.49 -2.66
N MET A 231 15.67 -24.47 -3.02
CA MET A 231 15.85 -23.27 -2.18
C MET A 231 14.54 -22.54 -1.92
N LYS A 232 13.64 -22.48 -2.91
CA LYS A 232 12.32 -21.85 -2.76
C LYS A 232 11.43 -22.53 -1.71
N GLN A 233 11.55 -23.85 -1.54
CA GLN A 233 10.77 -24.62 -0.56
C GLN A 233 11.18 -24.33 0.89
N PHE A 234 12.46 -24.05 1.13
CA PHE A 234 13.02 -23.85 2.47
C PHE A 234 13.44 -22.41 2.76
N GLY A 235 13.53 -21.55 1.74
CA GLY A 235 14.01 -20.17 1.87
C GLY A 235 12.96 -19.25 2.46
N LYS A 236 13.31 -18.57 3.55
CA LYS A 236 12.53 -17.41 4.03
C LYS A 236 12.83 -16.22 3.14
N VAL A 237 11.78 -15.46 2.79
CA VAL A 237 11.93 -14.21 2.02
C VAL A 237 12.25 -13.10 3.01
N SER A 238 13.41 -12.46 2.83
CA SER A 238 13.74 -11.25 3.57
C SER A 238 13.00 -10.06 2.94
N ILE A 239 12.13 -9.44 3.69
CA ILE A 239 11.38 -8.25 3.31
C ILE A 239 12.00 -7.08 4.06
N PRO A 240 12.57 -6.07 3.37
CA PRO A 240 13.16 -4.92 4.04
C PRO A 240 12.07 -4.06 4.70
N GLN A 241 12.42 -3.35 5.76
CA GLN A 241 11.54 -2.47 6.50
C GLN A 241 10.88 -1.40 5.59
N ASP A 242 11.65 -0.86 4.65
CA ASP A 242 11.17 0.13 3.67
C ASP A 242 10.00 -0.40 2.82
N ALA A 243 9.92 -1.70 2.59
CA ALA A 243 8.81 -2.30 1.86
C ALA A 243 7.49 -2.17 2.61
N PHE A 244 7.49 -2.23 3.95
CA PHE A 244 6.29 -2.06 4.77
C PHE A 244 5.82 -0.60 4.86
N LEU A 245 6.73 0.35 4.72
CA LEU A 245 6.44 1.78 4.81
C LEU A 245 6.06 2.42 3.47
N ASN A 246 6.61 1.91 2.36
CA ASN A 246 6.56 2.61 1.08
C ASN A 246 5.79 1.85 -0.03
N TYR A 247 5.29 0.63 0.23
CA TYR A 247 4.62 -0.18 -0.81
C TYR A 247 3.35 0.47 -1.39
N PHE A 248 2.71 1.36 -0.64
CA PHE A 248 1.45 2.01 -1.01
C PHE A 248 1.65 3.41 -1.61
N LYS A 249 2.85 4.01 -1.52
CA LYS A 249 3.11 5.31 -2.14
C LYS A 249 2.95 5.20 -3.65
N SER A 250 2.18 6.12 -4.23
CA SER A 250 2.11 6.26 -5.68
C SER A 250 3.51 6.64 -6.16
N GLY A 251 4.06 5.87 -7.12
CA GLY A 251 5.41 6.13 -7.64
C GLY A 251 5.48 7.55 -8.21
N GLU A 252 6.59 8.23 -7.91
CA GLU A 252 7.06 9.38 -8.65
C GLU A 252 7.34 9.02 -10.11
#